data_3af110a96bef648dcfd7555b2c38392d
#
_entry.id   3af110a96bef648dcfd7555b2c38392d
#
_cell.length_a   1.000
_cell.length_b   1.000
_cell.length_c   1.000
_cell.angle_alpha   90.00
_cell.angle_beta   90.00
_cell.angle_gamma   90.00
#
_symmetry.space_group_name_H-M   'P 1'
#
loop_
_entity.id
_entity.type
_entity.pdbx_description
1 polymer ?
#
loop_
_entity_poly.entity_id
_entity_poly.type
_entity_poly.pdbx_seq_one_letter_code
_entity_poly.pdbx_strand_id
1 'polypeptide(L)'
;MQRPFVQLDVFAARPGDGNPLAVVFDADGLDDATMQAIARWTRLPETTFVLPPATPEGSYRLRIFSPRREVPFAGHPSIGSAHAVLEAGLATPRDGLLVQECAVGALPIRVEG
;
A
#
# COMPACT_ATOMS: atom_id res chain seq x y z
N MET A 1 10.45 -0.64 17.66
CA MET A 1 9.34 0.31 17.38
C MET A 1 8.22 -0.43 16.66
N GLN A 2 7.01 -0.26 17.14
CA GLN A 2 5.84 -0.89 16.51
C GLN A 2 5.30 0.00 15.40
N ARG A 3 4.87 -0.65 14.31
CA ARG A 3 4.22 0.05 13.21
C ARG A 3 2.87 -0.59 12.92
N PRO A 4 1.82 0.20 12.65
CA PRO A 4 0.53 -0.37 12.30
C PRO A 4 0.62 -1.23 11.05
N PHE A 5 -0.14 -2.31 11.04
CA PHE A 5 -0.11 -3.31 9.99
C PHE A 5 -1.52 -3.87 9.80
N VAL A 6 -1.89 -4.13 8.56
CA VAL A 6 -3.16 -4.77 8.25
C VAL A 6 -2.98 -5.78 7.12
N GLN A 7 -3.72 -6.89 7.19
CA GLN A 7 -3.77 -7.88 6.13
C GLN A 7 -5.16 -7.86 5.51
N LEU A 8 -5.21 -7.84 4.18
CA LEU A 8 -6.45 -7.75 3.41
C LEU A 8 -6.52 -8.85 2.35
N ASP A 9 -7.74 -9.24 2.01
CA ASP A 9 -8.01 -10.03 0.80
C ASP A 9 -8.62 -9.09 -0.24
N VAL A 10 -7.89 -8.88 -1.33
CA VAL A 10 -8.30 -7.97 -2.40
C VAL A 10 -9.09 -8.74 -3.46
N PHE A 11 -10.16 -8.14 -3.97
CA PHE A 11 -11.08 -8.76 -4.93
C PHE A 11 -11.82 -9.98 -4.39
N ALA A 12 -12.01 -10.07 -3.09
CA ALA A 12 -12.69 -11.19 -2.46
C ALA A 12 -14.19 -10.93 -2.33
N ALA A 13 -15.01 -11.92 -2.68
CA ALA A 13 -16.44 -11.89 -2.37
C ALA A 13 -16.67 -12.22 -0.89
N ARG A 14 -15.75 -12.97 -0.30
CA ARG A 14 -15.76 -13.34 1.11
C ARG A 14 -14.33 -13.58 1.57
N PRO A 15 -14.08 -13.58 2.90
CA PRO A 15 -12.71 -13.76 3.40
C PRO A 15 -12.06 -15.04 2.88
N GLY A 16 -10.82 -14.93 2.47
CA GLY A 16 -10.03 -16.05 1.97
C GLY A 16 -10.13 -16.31 0.48
N ASP A 17 -11.02 -15.62 -0.23
CA ASP A 17 -11.27 -15.86 -1.66
C ASP A 17 -10.49 -14.92 -2.57
N GLY A 18 -9.83 -13.90 -2.04
CA GLY A 18 -9.15 -12.90 -2.84
C GLY A 18 -7.63 -13.07 -2.84
N ASN A 19 -6.95 -12.00 -3.25
CA ASN A 19 -5.49 -11.93 -3.23
C ASN A 19 -5.05 -11.34 -1.90
N PRO A 20 -4.33 -12.09 -1.05
CA PRO A 20 -3.91 -11.56 0.23
C PRO A 20 -2.85 -10.47 0.07
N LEU A 21 -2.94 -9.45 0.92
CA LEU A 21 -2.08 -8.29 0.90
C LEU A 21 -1.77 -7.86 2.33
N ALA A 22 -0.51 -7.58 2.62
CA ALA A 22 -0.10 -6.95 3.87
C ALA A 22 0.21 -5.48 3.61
N VAL A 23 -0.33 -4.60 4.44
CA VAL A 23 -0.08 -3.15 4.35
C VAL A 23 0.55 -2.69 5.64
N VAL A 24 1.75 -2.12 5.55
CA VAL A 24 2.49 -1.59 6.70
C VAL A 24 2.39 -0.07 6.65
N PHE A 25 1.81 0.53 7.68
CA PHE A 25 1.69 1.98 7.80
C PHE A 25 2.93 2.56 8.49
N ASP A 26 3.08 3.87 8.41
CA ASP A 26 4.18 4.59 9.05
C ASP A 26 5.54 3.97 8.73
N ALA A 27 5.72 3.63 7.45
CA ALA A 27 6.94 2.98 6.99
C ALA A 27 8.12 3.95 6.84
N ASP A 28 7.89 5.23 7.10
CA ASP A 28 8.92 6.25 7.09
C ASP A 28 10.07 5.84 8.01
N GLY A 29 11.29 5.93 7.51
CA GLY A 29 12.48 5.52 8.25
C GLY A 29 12.89 4.08 8.07
N LEU A 30 12.09 3.23 7.42
CA LEU A 30 12.52 1.88 7.06
C LEU A 30 13.40 1.93 5.83
N ASP A 31 14.52 1.21 5.85
CA ASP A 31 15.36 1.11 4.66
C ASP A 31 14.88 -0.01 3.74
N ASP A 32 15.48 -0.07 2.55
CA ASP A 32 15.09 -1.04 1.52
C ASP A 32 15.26 -2.48 2.00
N ALA A 33 16.37 -2.76 2.68
CA ALA A 33 16.66 -4.11 3.17
C ALA A 33 15.64 -4.56 4.21
N THR A 34 15.23 -3.64 5.09
CA THR A 34 14.24 -3.93 6.13
C THR A 34 12.87 -4.18 5.50
N MET A 35 12.46 -3.35 4.53
CA MET A 35 11.20 -3.56 3.82
C MET A 35 11.19 -4.92 3.12
N GLN A 36 12.28 -5.27 2.44
CA GLN A 36 12.36 -6.56 1.75
C GLN A 36 12.33 -7.73 2.74
N ALA A 37 12.96 -7.59 3.89
CA ALA A 37 12.94 -8.62 4.92
C ALA A 37 11.52 -8.82 5.47
N ILE A 38 10.79 -7.74 5.69
CA ILE A 38 9.39 -7.81 6.14
C ILE A 38 8.53 -8.50 5.09
N ALA A 39 8.68 -8.12 3.82
CA ALA A 39 7.93 -8.73 2.71
C ALA A 39 8.19 -10.23 2.62
N ARG A 40 9.43 -10.66 2.84
CA ARG A 40 9.79 -12.06 2.87
C ARG A 40 9.16 -12.78 4.06
N TRP A 41 9.15 -12.11 5.20
CA TRP A 41 8.61 -12.66 6.43
C TRP A 41 7.10 -12.88 6.36
N THR A 42 6.35 -11.98 5.71
CA THR A 42 4.88 -12.13 5.58
C THR A 42 4.50 -13.35 4.75
N ARG A 43 5.34 -13.74 3.79
CA ARG A 43 5.11 -14.82 2.84
C ARG A 43 3.88 -14.61 1.96
N LEU A 44 3.38 -13.39 1.90
CA LEU A 44 2.27 -13.03 1.03
C LEU A 44 2.79 -12.65 -0.35
N PRO A 45 1.93 -12.75 -1.40
CA PRO A 45 2.36 -12.36 -2.76
C PRO A 45 2.89 -10.93 -2.81
N GLU A 46 2.26 -9.98 -2.12
CA GLU A 46 2.75 -8.61 -2.01
C GLU A 46 2.60 -8.09 -0.60
N THR A 47 3.55 -7.21 -0.24
CA THR A 47 3.52 -6.40 0.98
C THR A 47 3.76 -4.97 0.56
N THR A 48 2.91 -4.04 1.02
CA THR A 48 3.06 -2.63 0.69
C THR A 48 3.44 -1.82 1.92
N PHE A 49 4.13 -0.71 1.67
CA PHE A 49 4.59 0.20 2.72
C PHE A 49 4.08 1.58 2.39
N VAL A 50 3.31 2.14 3.31
CA VAL A 50 2.70 3.46 3.15
C VAL A 50 3.61 4.48 3.81
N LEU A 51 4.01 5.48 3.02
CA LEU A 51 4.90 6.55 3.48
C LEU A 51 4.21 7.90 3.28
N PRO A 52 4.71 8.97 3.93
CA PRO A 52 4.23 10.31 3.64
C PRO A 52 4.44 10.67 2.18
N PRO A 53 3.54 11.48 1.58
CA PRO A 53 3.74 11.91 0.19
C PRO A 53 4.96 12.79 0.06
N ALA A 54 5.64 12.70 -1.08
CA ALA A 54 6.81 13.51 -1.39
C ALA A 54 6.43 14.85 -2.02
N THR A 55 5.20 14.98 -2.53
CA THR A 55 4.71 16.20 -3.20
C THR A 55 3.43 16.69 -2.55
N PRO A 56 3.09 17.99 -2.69
CA PRO A 56 1.83 18.53 -2.15
C PRO A 56 0.58 17.91 -2.78
N GLU A 57 0.67 17.44 -4.01
CA GLU A 57 -0.44 16.83 -4.72
C GLU A 57 -0.65 15.38 -4.34
N GLY A 58 0.36 14.72 -3.79
CA GLY A 58 0.28 13.32 -3.41
C GLY A 58 -0.55 13.11 -2.16
N SER A 59 -1.34 12.04 -2.13
CA SER A 59 -2.09 11.64 -0.94
C SER A 59 -1.22 10.79 -0.02
N TYR A 60 -0.43 9.91 -0.61
CA TYR A 60 0.54 9.06 0.09
C TYR A 60 1.53 8.52 -0.92
N ARG A 61 2.64 8.02 -0.41
CA ARG A 61 3.61 7.28 -1.22
C ARG A 61 3.49 5.81 -0.89
N LEU A 62 3.60 4.96 -1.90
CA LEU A 62 3.47 3.53 -1.74
C LEU A 62 4.66 2.81 -2.35
N ARG A 63 5.26 1.90 -1.58
CA ARG A 63 6.27 0.98 -2.10
C ARG A 63 5.70 -0.43 -2.00
N ILE A 64 5.90 -1.21 -3.05
CA ILE A 64 5.29 -2.54 -3.21
C ILE A 64 6.40 -3.56 -3.34
N PHE A 65 6.34 -4.61 -2.51
CA PHE A 65 7.34 -5.65 -2.51
C PHE A 65 6.68 -7.02 -2.65
N SER A 66 7.26 -7.88 -3.51
CA SER A 66 7.04 -9.31 -3.44
C SER A 66 8.04 -9.89 -2.44
N PRO A 67 7.95 -11.19 -2.08
CA PRO A 67 8.96 -11.80 -1.20
C PRO A 67 10.38 -11.75 -1.78
N ARG A 68 10.52 -11.51 -3.08
CA ARG A 68 11.82 -11.53 -3.77
C ARG A 68 12.37 -10.16 -4.09
N ARG A 69 11.52 -9.18 -4.38
CA ARG A 69 12.00 -7.88 -4.86
C ARG A 69 10.93 -6.81 -4.75
N GLU A 70 11.35 -5.56 -4.86
CA GLU A 70 10.44 -4.44 -5.02
C GLU A 70 9.82 -4.44 -6.42
N VAL A 71 8.52 -4.17 -6.49
CA VAL A 71 7.74 -4.13 -7.72
C VAL A 71 7.36 -2.68 -7.98
N PRO A 72 7.62 -2.14 -9.19
CA PRO A 72 7.31 -0.72 -9.47
C PRO A 72 5.85 -0.37 -9.37
N PHE A 73 4.98 -1.28 -9.80
CA PHE A 73 3.53 -1.10 -9.71
C PHE A 73 2.82 -2.45 -9.80
N ALA A 74 1.73 -2.58 -9.06
CA ALA A 74 0.83 -3.72 -9.18
C ALA A 74 -0.59 -3.26 -8.81
N GLY A 75 -1.58 -3.74 -9.57
CA GLY A 75 -2.96 -3.25 -9.45
C GLY A 75 -3.62 -3.58 -8.14
N HIS A 76 -3.68 -4.87 -7.75
CA HIS A 76 -4.40 -5.24 -6.53
C HIS A 76 -3.73 -4.72 -5.26
N PRO A 77 -2.39 -4.67 -5.12
CA PRO A 77 -1.79 -4.01 -3.97
C PRO A 77 -2.14 -2.54 -3.87
N SER A 78 -2.23 -1.83 -5.01
CA SER A 78 -2.58 -0.41 -5.02
C SER A 78 -4.01 -0.20 -4.57
N ILE A 79 -4.96 -1.00 -5.05
CA ILE A 79 -6.37 -0.91 -4.67
C ILE A 79 -6.55 -1.24 -3.19
N GLY A 80 -5.93 -2.32 -2.71
CA GLY A 80 -6.02 -2.72 -1.31
C GLY A 80 -5.37 -1.72 -0.38
N SER A 81 -4.23 -1.15 -0.76
CA SER A 81 -3.54 -0.15 0.05
C SER A 81 -4.34 1.15 0.12
N ALA A 82 -4.98 1.57 -0.98
CA ALA A 82 -5.85 2.74 -0.98
C ALA A 82 -7.01 2.54 0.00
N HIS A 83 -7.63 1.35 -0.01
CA HIS A 83 -8.69 1.03 0.93
C HIS A 83 -8.21 1.10 2.37
N ALA A 84 -7.04 0.53 2.65
CA ALA A 84 -6.46 0.54 3.99
C ALA A 84 -6.14 1.96 4.47
N VAL A 85 -5.60 2.79 3.57
CA VAL A 85 -5.28 4.20 3.87
C VAL A 85 -6.54 4.97 4.22
N LEU A 86 -7.63 4.75 3.49
CA LEU A 86 -8.92 5.40 3.75
C LEU A 86 -9.49 4.95 5.10
N GLU A 87 -9.49 3.66 5.39
CA GLU A 87 -10.00 3.16 6.66
C GLU A 87 -9.20 3.66 7.85
N ALA A 88 -7.90 3.80 7.70
CA ALA A 88 -7.03 4.31 8.75
C ALA A 88 -7.10 5.83 8.92
N GLY A 89 -7.78 6.53 8.00
CA GLY A 89 -7.89 7.98 8.05
C GLY A 89 -6.61 8.71 7.73
N LEU A 90 -5.68 8.07 7.02
CA LEU A 90 -4.38 8.66 6.72
C LEU A 90 -4.42 9.63 5.55
N ALA A 91 -5.43 9.54 4.69
CA ALA A 91 -5.60 10.45 3.57
C ALA A 91 -7.08 10.65 3.28
N THR A 92 -7.41 11.81 2.74
CA THR A 92 -8.78 12.17 2.37
C THR A 92 -8.83 12.37 0.86
N PRO A 93 -9.81 11.75 0.16
CA PRO A 93 -9.92 11.95 -1.29
C PRO A 93 -10.23 13.41 -1.62
N ARG A 94 -9.65 13.89 -2.72
CA ARG A 94 -9.95 15.20 -3.29
C ARG A 94 -10.66 14.97 -4.61
N ASP A 95 -11.89 15.49 -4.73
CA ASP A 95 -12.73 15.28 -5.93
C ASP A 95 -12.89 13.78 -6.26
N GLY A 96 -13.02 12.95 -5.24
CA GLY A 96 -13.18 11.51 -5.41
C GLY A 96 -11.91 10.76 -5.80
N LEU A 97 -10.74 11.39 -5.68
CA LEU A 97 -9.47 10.77 -6.07
C LEU A 97 -8.46 10.81 -4.94
N LEU A 98 -7.71 9.72 -4.81
CA LEU A 98 -6.44 9.69 -4.09
C LEU A 98 -5.32 9.70 -5.12
N VAL A 99 -4.20 10.36 -4.81
CA VAL A 99 -3.02 10.36 -5.67
C VAL A 99 -1.96 9.50 -4.99
N GLN A 100 -1.69 8.34 -5.58
CA GLN A 100 -0.66 7.42 -5.09
C GLN A 100 0.66 7.74 -5.77
N GLU A 101 1.68 8.04 -4.98
CA GLU A 101 3.05 8.18 -5.50
C GLU A 101 3.74 6.82 -5.40
N CYS A 102 4.27 6.34 -6.51
CA CYS A 102 5.00 5.08 -6.56
C CYS A 102 6.15 5.18 -7.56
N ALA A 103 6.86 4.07 -7.81
CA ALA A 103 8.04 4.09 -8.66
C ALA A 103 7.74 4.53 -10.10
N VAL A 104 6.52 4.29 -10.59
CA VAL A 104 6.14 4.70 -11.95
C VAL A 104 5.59 6.13 -12.01
N GLY A 105 5.48 6.83 -10.89
CA GLY A 105 5.02 8.21 -10.83
C GLY A 105 3.78 8.38 -9.95
N ALA A 106 3.11 9.52 -10.10
CA ALA A 106 1.90 9.83 -9.36
C ALA A 106 0.69 9.30 -10.13
N LEU A 107 -0.09 8.43 -9.50
CA LEU A 107 -1.23 7.77 -10.13
C LEU A 107 -2.52 8.16 -9.41
N PRO A 108 -3.55 8.61 -10.15
CA PRO A 108 -4.85 8.85 -9.53
C PRO A 108 -5.58 7.53 -9.30
N ILE A 109 -6.17 7.40 -8.12
CA ILE A 109 -6.98 6.24 -7.76
C ILE A 109 -8.37 6.75 -7.41
N ARG A 110 -9.38 6.31 -8.16
CA ARG A 110 -10.75 6.75 -7.95
C ARG A 110 -11.32 6.07 -6.71
N VAL A 111 -11.94 6.88 -5.88
CA VAL A 111 -12.63 6.41 -4.68
C VAL A 111 -14.11 6.60 -4.88
N GLU A 112 -14.85 5.50 -4.84
CA GLU A 112 -16.30 5.53 -4.92
C GLU A 112 -16.86 5.33 -3.52
N GLY A 113 -17.58 6.32 -3.06
CA GLY A 113 -18.04 6.34 -1.69
C GLY A 113 -19.42 5.85 -1.45
#